data_30191fd77c56ddf608f7ed8478b13c84
#
_entry.id   30191fd77c56ddf608f7ed8478b13c84
#
_cell.length_a   1.000
_cell.length_b   1.000
_cell.length_c   1.000
_cell.angle_alpha   90.00
_cell.angle_beta   90.00
_cell.angle_gamma   90.00
#
_symmetry.space_group_name_H-M   'P 1'
#
loop_
_entity.id
_entity.type
_entity.pdbx_description
1 polymer ?
#
loop_
_entity_poly.entity_id
_entity_poly.type
_entity_poly.pdbx_seq_one_letter_code
_entity_poly.pdbx_strand_id
1 'polypeptide(L)'
;MHILTRFFSQKKFLDAFISGKLYMNTLNYFWNNGFEEQKDIFEGVVCTVPVKDFNGFPMDFQAAQASDYHFRAEGYKFCNVLCFYKINFLLEDGLLHCDLNDDMLKFGEYIAIITNENEFLRRIEAAVKGAIMRFYVEMFTIISRC
;
A
#
# COMPACT_ATOMS: atom_id res chain seq x y z
N MET A 1 -8.58 18.31 -5.94
CA MET A 1 -9.29 17.50 -4.90
C MET A 1 -8.83 16.06 -5.06
N HIS A 2 -8.70 15.28 -3.98
CA HIS A 2 -8.34 13.87 -4.09
C HIS A 2 -9.44 12.98 -3.52
N ILE A 3 -9.52 11.77 -4.01
CA ILE A 3 -10.46 10.73 -3.54
C ILE A 3 -9.68 9.44 -3.31
N LEU A 4 -10.01 8.75 -2.23
CA LEU A 4 -9.44 7.46 -1.89
C LEU A 4 -10.15 6.37 -2.69
N THR A 5 -9.39 5.51 -3.37
CA THR A 5 -9.92 4.43 -4.22
C THR A 5 -9.24 3.10 -3.93
N ARG A 6 -9.93 2.02 -4.28
CA ARG A 6 -9.38 0.67 -4.24
C ARG A 6 -9.79 -0.11 -5.48
N PHE A 7 -8.83 -0.79 -6.09
CA PHE A 7 -9.04 -1.65 -7.26
C PHE A 7 -9.24 -3.11 -6.85
N PHE A 8 -10.04 -3.83 -7.62
CA PHE A 8 -10.32 -5.25 -7.41
C PHE A 8 -10.28 -5.99 -8.74
N SER A 9 -9.65 -7.15 -8.75
CA SER A 9 -9.56 -8.01 -9.95
C SER A 9 -10.87 -8.72 -10.29
N GLN A 10 -11.80 -8.82 -9.33
CA GLN A 10 -13.08 -9.51 -9.53
C GLN A 10 -14.20 -8.78 -8.78
N LYS A 11 -15.39 -8.76 -9.42
CA LYS A 11 -16.60 -8.14 -8.86
C LYS A 11 -16.94 -8.65 -7.46
N LYS A 12 -16.79 -9.94 -7.19
CA LYS A 12 -17.09 -10.51 -5.86
C LYS A 12 -16.27 -9.91 -4.73
N PHE A 13 -15.04 -9.47 -5.00
CA PHE A 13 -14.20 -8.80 -4.00
C PHE A 13 -14.65 -7.37 -3.76
N LEU A 14 -15.06 -6.67 -4.82
CA LEU A 14 -15.71 -5.37 -4.68
C LEU A 14 -17.00 -5.47 -3.85
N ASP A 15 -17.87 -6.43 -4.16
CA ASP A 15 -19.14 -6.63 -3.44
C ASP A 15 -18.89 -6.97 -1.95
N ALA A 16 -17.88 -7.78 -1.66
CA ALA A 16 -17.46 -8.08 -0.29
C ALA A 16 -16.98 -6.81 0.42
N PHE A 17 -16.16 -5.98 -0.23
CA PHE A 17 -15.67 -4.73 0.33
C PHE A 17 -16.82 -3.75 0.63
N ILE A 18 -17.75 -3.57 -0.31
CA ILE A 18 -18.93 -2.70 -0.12
C ILE A 18 -19.79 -3.22 1.03
N SER A 19 -19.87 -4.53 1.25
CA SER A 19 -20.59 -5.13 2.39
C SER A 19 -19.84 -5.01 3.73
N GLY A 20 -18.69 -4.33 3.75
CA GLY A 20 -17.89 -4.10 4.97
C GLY A 20 -16.87 -5.20 5.28
N LYS A 21 -16.65 -6.16 4.38
CA LYS A 21 -15.61 -7.19 4.55
C LYS A 21 -14.28 -6.67 4.04
N LEU A 22 -13.37 -6.36 4.96
CA LEU A 22 -12.02 -5.92 4.62
C LEU A 22 -11.07 -7.13 4.55
N TYR A 23 -10.50 -7.34 3.39
CA TYR A 23 -9.44 -8.32 3.20
C TYR A 23 -8.08 -7.62 3.24
N MET A 24 -7.21 -8.10 4.12
CA MET A 24 -5.87 -7.58 4.32
C MET A 24 -4.87 -8.72 4.20
N ASN A 25 -3.74 -8.48 3.57
CA ASN A 25 -2.60 -9.39 3.58
C ASN A 25 -1.52 -8.88 4.54
N THR A 26 -0.63 -9.77 4.97
CA THR A 26 0.54 -9.38 5.75
C THR A 26 1.63 -8.80 4.85
N LEU A 27 2.52 -7.98 5.41
CA LEU A 27 3.72 -7.52 4.71
C LEU A 27 4.53 -8.70 4.18
N ASN A 28 4.66 -9.77 4.97
CA ASN A 28 5.35 -10.98 4.54
C ASN A 28 4.74 -11.60 3.26
N TYR A 29 3.42 -11.53 3.10
CA TYR A 29 2.78 -11.98 1.87
C TYR A 29 3.22 -11.15 0.67
N PHE A 30 3.20 -9.81 0.79
CA PHE A 30 3.60 -8.91 -0.30
C PHE A 30 5.08 -9.07 -0.66
N TRP A 31 5.97 -9.29 0.32
CA TRP A 31 7.39 -9.52 0.05
C TRP A 31 7.65 -10.81 -0.74
N ASN A 32 6.87 -11.87 -0.50
CA ASN A 32 7.14 -13.19 -1.08
C ASN A 32 6.26 -13.52 -2.28
N ASN A 33 5.01 -13.06 -2.31
CA ASN A 33 4.00 -13.51 -3.26
C ASN A 33 3.34 -12.35 -4.06
N GLY A 34 3.68 -11.12 -3.80
CA GLY A 34 3.14 -9.97 -4.53
C GLY A 34 3.53 -10.04 -6.02
N PHE A 35 2.60 -9.64 -6.91
CA PHE A 35 2.97 -9.36 -8.30
C PHE A 35 4.03 -8.26 -8.33
N GLU A 36 4.81 -8.21 -9.41
CA GLU A 36 5.96 -7.28 -9.50
C GLU A 36 5.53 -5.82 -9.28
N GLU A 37 4.32 -5.46 -9.74
CA GLU A 37 3.69 -4.14 -9.54
C GLU A 37 3.21 -3.90 -8.11
N GLN A 38 3.05 -4.96 -7.29
CA GLN A 38 2.65 -4.88 -5.88
C GLN A 38 3.83 -4.97 -4.93
N LYS A 39 5.02 -5.29 -5.44
CA LYS A 39 6.23 -5.38 -4.63
C LYS A 39 6.83 -4.00 -4.43
N ASP A 40 6.63 -3.44 -3.26
CA ASP A 40 7.44 -2.32 -2.81
C ASP A 40 8.62 -2.83 -1.99
N ILE A 41 9.81 -2.76 -2.58
CA ILE A 41 11.04 -3.18 -1.90
C ILE A 41 11.35 -2.32 -0.67
N PHE A 42 10.74 -1.14 -0.55
CA PHE A 42 10.91 -0.23 0.59
C PHE A 42 9.81 -0.39 1.64
N GLU A 43 8.77 -1.17 1.36
CA GLU A 43 7.68 -1.37 2.30
C GLU A 43 8.17 -2.02 3.60
N GLY A 44 7.85 -1.39 4.73
CA GLY A 44 8.33 -1.81 6.05
C GLY A 44 9.82 -1.60 6.32
N VAL A 45 10.54 -0.88 5.43
CA VAL A 45 11.94 -0.49 5.66
C VAL A 45 11.98 0.58 6.73
N VAL A 46 12.70 0.30 7.80
CA VAL A 46 12.90 1.23 8.93
C VAL A 46 14.08 2.14 8.69
N CYS A 47 15.12 1.60 8.04
CA CYS A 47 16.36 2.31 7.79
C CYS A 47 17.02 1.79 6.52
N THR A 48 17.59 2.69 5.74
CA THR A 48 18.44 2.38 4.58
C THR A 48 19.85 2.91 4.85
N VAL A 49 20.84 2.04 4.70
CA VAL A 49 22.25 2.39 4.90
C VAL A 49 23.03 2.05 3.63
N PRO A 50 23.73 3.02 3.02
CA PRO A 50 24.61 2.76 1.90
C PRO A 50 25.63 1.67 2.24
N VAL A 51 25.89 0.74 1.32
CA VAL A 51 26.84 -0.37 1.54
C VAL A 51 28.21 0.15 2.00
N LYS A 52 28.68 1.26 1.43
CA LYS A 52 29.96 1.91 1.78
C LYS A 52 30.06 2.40 3.22
N ASP A 53 28.92 2.68 3.86
CA ASP A 53 28.84 3.25 5.20
C ASP A 53 28.52 2.18 6.28
N PHE A 54 28.34 0.92 5.85
CA PHE A 54 27.95 -0.15 6.75
C PHE A 54 29.14 -1.00 7.20
N ASN A 55 29.50 -0.90 8.47
CA ASN A 55 30.64 -1.60 9.07
C ASN A 55 30.24 -2.83 9.91
N GLY A 56 29.01 -3.32 9.76
CA GLY A 56 28.40 -4.27 10.71
C GLY A 56 28.48 -5.76 10.35
N PHE A 57 28.96 -6.15 9.15
CA PHE A 57 29.05 -7.56 8.77
C PHE A 57 30.51 -8.03 8.62
N PRO A 58 30.80 -9.32 8.92
CA PRO A 58 32.08 -9.94 8.57
C PRO A 58 32.28 -9.87 7.04
N MET A 59 33.51 -9.67 6.62
CA MET A 59 33.92 -9.41 5.24
C MET A 59 33.59 -10.52 4.22
N ASP A 60 33.00 -11.64 4.62
CA ASP A 60 32.67 -12.78 3.75
C ASP A 60 31.31 -12.66 3.04
N PHE A 61 30.54 -11.60 3.31
CA PHE A 61 29.34 -11.34 2.57
C PHE A 61 29.70 -10.63 1.27
N GLN A 62 29.72 -11.40 0.16
CA GLN A 62 29.86 -10.83 -1.20
C GLN A 62 28.58 -10.02 -1.52
N ALA A 63 28.47 -8.83 -0.96
CA ALA A 63 27.51 -7.81 -1.35
C ALA A 63 27.93 -7.17 -2.69
N ALA A 64 28.27 -8.02 -3.64
CA ALA A 64 28.74 -7.63 -4.95
C ALA A 64 27.54 -7.10 -5.74
N GLN A 65 27.09 -5.91 -5.58
CA GLN A 65 26.19 -5.12 -6.46
C GLN A 65 25.01 -4.43 -5.77
N ALA A 66 24.76 -4.59 -4.47
CA ALA A 66 23.74 -3.79 -3.80
C ALA A 66 24.28 -2.37 -3.56
N SER A 67 23.49 -1.35 -3.89
CA SER A 67 23.82 0.04 -3.58
C SER A 67 23.58 0.37 -2.11
N ASP A 68 22.58 -0.30 -1.50
CA ASP A 68 22.09 0.01 -0.16
C ASP A 68 21.62 -1.25 0.59
N TYR A 69 21.74 -1.23 1.91
CA TYR A 69 21.12 -2.19 2.82
C TYR A 69 19.80 -1.65 3.35
N HIS A 70 18.74 -2.45 3.23
CA HIS A 70 17.41 -2.12 3.74
C HIS A 70 17.13 -2.95 4.99
N PHE A 71 17.00 -2.27 6.13
CA PHE A 71 16.69 -2.91 7.41
C PHE A 71 15.20 -2.87 7.67
N ARG A 72 14.63 -4.03 8.03
CA ARG A 72 13.23 -4.19 8.43
C ARG A 72 13.15 -4.73 9.83
N ALA A 73 12.23 -4.22 10.64
CA ALA A 73 11.92 -4.82 11.92
C ALA A 73 11.20 -6.16 11.68
N GLU A 74 11.69 -7.25 12.28
CA GLU A 74 11.14 -8.59 12.05
C GLU A 74 9.64 -8.69 12.39
N GLY A 75 9.19 -7.94 13.39
CA GLY A 75 7.78 -7.88 13.78
C GLY A 75 6.85 -7.34 12.68
N TYR A 76 7.36 -6.52 11.75
CA TYR A 76 6.54 -5.93 10.68
C TYR A 76 6.04 -6.97 9.68
N LYS A 77 6.72 -8.09 9.52
CA LYS A 77 6.27 -9.18 8.63
C LYS A 77 4.85 -9.68 8.94
N PHE A 78 4.40 -9.52 10.19
CA PHE A 78 3.07 -9.93 10.65
C PHE A 78 2.02 -8.81 10.59
N CYS A 79 2.42 -7.59 10.23
CA CYS A 79 1.46 -6.50 10.08
C CYS A 79 0.55 -6.74 8.89
N ASN A 80 -0.76 -6.60 9.10
CA ASN A 80 -1.73 -6.61 8.02
C ASN A 80 -1.76 -5.25 7.33
N VAL A 81 -1.78 -5.26 6.00
CA VAL A 81 -1.76 -4.08 5.16
C VAL A 81 -3.04 -4.01 4.33
N LEU A 82 -3.62 -2.84 4.28
CA LEU A 82 -4.78 -2.52 3.45
C LEU A 82 -4.44 -1.29 2.58
N CYS A 83 -4.19 -1.54 1.31
CA CYS A 83 -3.74 -0.51 0.38
C CYS A 83 -4.91 0.22 -0.27
N PHE A 84 -4.75 1.52 -0.43
CA PHE A 84 -5.64 2.40 -1.18
C PHE A 84 -4.81 3.30 -2.08
N TYR A 85 -5.44 3.74 -3.17
CA TYR A 85 -4.86 4.72 -4.09
C TYR A 85 -5.54 6.07 -3.87
N LYS A 86 -4.73 7.12 -3.91
CA LYS A 86 -5.20 8.49 -3.85
C LYS A 86 -5.19 9.07 -5.26
N ILE A 87 -6.38 9.24 -5.83
CA ILE A 87 -6.54 9.78 -7.19
C ILE A 87 -6.86 11.26 -7.08
N ASN A 88 -6.12 12.07 -7.84
CA ASN A 88 -6.41 13.49 -7.98
C ASN A 88 -7.49 13.70 -9.03
N PHE A 89 -8.42 14.60 -8.73
CA PHE A 89 -9.50 15.00 -9.62
C PHE A 89 -9.41 16.50 -9.88
N LEU A 90 -9.62 16.86 -11.12
CA LEU A 90 -9.87 18.24 -11.55
C LEU A 90 -11.32 18.32 -12.03
N LEU A 91 -12.02 19.37 -11.59
CA LEU A 91 -13.35 19.69 -12.09
C LEU A 91 -13.19 20.83 -13.09
N GLU A 92 -13.32 20.52 -14.38
CA GLU A 92 -13.27 21.48 -15.49
C GLU A 92 -14.54 21.35 -16.31
N ASP A 93 -15.20 22.45 -16.61
CA ASP A 93 -16.43 22.53 -17.41
C ASP A 93 -17.56 21.61 -16.93
N GLY A 94 -17.65 21.38 -15.62
CA GLY A 94 -18.66 20.49 -15.03
C GLY A 94 -18.36 19.00 -15.19
N LEU A 95 -17.22 18.63 -15.77
CA LEU A 95 -16.74 17.27 -15.93
C LEU A 95 -15.65 16.98 -14.90
N LEU A 96 -15.70 15.77 -14.36
CA LEU A 96 -14.70 15.28 -13.44
C LEU A 96 -13.60 14.58 -14.24
N HIS A 97 -12.43 15.21 -14.34
CA HIS A 97 -11.24 14.63 -14.93
C HIS A 97 -10.45 13.92 -13.83
N CYS A 98 -10.12 12.65 -14.04
CA CYS A 98 -9.22 11.90 -13.17
C CYS A 98 -8.02 11.41 -13.98
N ASP A 99 -6.86 11.56 -13.39
CA ASP A 99 -5.62 11.05 -13.97
C ASP A 99 -5.42 9.62 -13.49
N LEU A 100 -5.98 8.68 -14.25
CA LEU A 100 -5.79 7.25 -14.04
C LEU A 100 -4.60 6.80 -14.87
N ASN A 101 -3.52 6.43 -14.21
CA ASN A 101 -2.40 5.78 -14.88
C ASN A 101 -2.83 4.36 -15.31
N ASP A 102 -2.45 3.95 -16.52
CA ASP A 102 -2.70 2.60 -17.04
C ASP A 102 -2.18 1.51 -16.11
N ASP A 103 -1.10 1.76 -15.38
CA ASP A 103 -0.59 0.84 -14.37
C ASP A 103 -1.57 0.57 -13.23
N MET A 104 -2.45 1.51 -12.90
CA MET A 104 -3.50 1.30 -11.89
C MET A 104 -4.53 0.28 -12.35
N LEU A 105 -4.81 0.20 -13.64
CA LEU A 105 -5.76 -0.77 -14.20
C LEU A 105 -5.24 -2.22 -14.09
N LYS A 106 -3.93 -2.43 -13.95
CA LYS A 106 -3.34 -3.74 -13.68
C LYS A 106 -3.77 -4.34 -12.34
N PHE A 107 -4.17 -3.50 -11.38
CA PHE A 107 -4.67 -3.95 -10.07
C PHE A 107 -6.12 -4.46 -10.12
N GLY A 108 -6.84 -4.20 -11.18
CA GLY A 108 -8.18 -4.74 -11.44
C GLY A 108 -9.12 -3.79 -12.17
N GLU A 109 -10.16 -4.37 -12.74
CA GLU A 109 -11.16 -3.67 -13.56
C GLU A 109 -12.28 -3.02 -12.73
N TYR A 110 -12.39 -3.39 -11.44
CA TYR A 110 -13.45 -2.91 -10.56
C TYR A 110 -12.87 -1.92 -9.55
N ILE A 111 -13.53 -0.78 -9.38
CA ILE A 111 -13.09 0.31 -8.52
C ILE A 111 -14.13 0.58 -7.43
N ALA A 112 -13.69 0.68 -6.17
CA ALA A 112 -14.44 1.34 -5.10
C ALA A 112 -13.92 2.76 -4.93
N ILE A 113 -14.83 3.73 -4.91
CA ILE A 113 -14.57 5.12 -4.63
C ILE A 113 -15.09 5.44 -3.24
N ILE A 114 -14.22 5.96 -2.36
CA ILE A 114 -14.56 6.30 -1.00
C ILE A 114 -14.91 7.78 -0.94
N THR A 115 -16.21 8.07 -0.92
CA THR A 115 -16.72 9.44 -0.99
C THR A 115 -16.60 10.21 0.32
N ASN A 116 -16.45 9.52 1.45
CA ASN A 116 -16.23 10.12 2.77
C ASN A 116 -15.08 9.41 3.47
N GLU A 117 -13.86 9.90 3.23
CA GLU A 117 -12.61 9.32 3.75
C GLU A 117 -12.59 9.30 5.29
N ASN A 118 -12.97 10.41 5.92
CA ASN A 118 -12.94 10.52 7.38
C ASN A 118 -13.87 9.50 8.06
N GLU A 119 -15.09 9.35 7.56
CA GLU A 119 -16.04 8.39 8.10
C GLU A 119 -15.61 6.96 7.82
N PHE A 120 -15.05 6.69 6.65
CA PHE A 120 -14.50 5.39 6.30
C PHE A 120 -13.36 4.98 7.24
N LEU A 121 -12.37 5.85 7.44
CA LEU A 121 -11.25 5.58 8.34
C LEU A 121 -11.71 5.43 9.79
N ARG A 122 -12.66 6.25 10.25
CA ARG A 122 -13.25 6.13 11.57
C ARG A 122 -13.93 4.77 11.80
N ARG A 123 -14.63 4.24 10.78
CA ARG A 123 -15.25 2.91 10.84
C ARG A 123 -14.23 1.78 10.91
N ILE A 124 -13.17 1.88 10.09
CA ILE A 124 -12.06 0.91 10.15
C ILE A 124 -11.43 0.92 11.54
N GLU A 125 -11.09 2.10 12.05
CA GLU A 125 -10.48 2.25 13.37
C GLU A 125 -11.36 1.64 14.47
N ALA A 126 -12.66 1.90 14.45
CA ALA A 126 -13.60 1.35 15.41
C ALA A 126 -13.67 -0.20 15.33
N ALA A 127 -13.70 -0.75 14.12
CA ALA A 127 -13.71 -2.20 13.91
C ALA A 127 -12.43 -2.87 14.40
N VAL A 128 -11.26 -2.26 14.14
CA VAL A 128 -9.96 -2.77 14.56
C VAL A 128 -9.78 -2.68 16.07
N LYS A 129 -10.20 -1.57 16.71
CA LYS A 129 -10.17 -1.43 18.17
C LYS A 129 -11.03 -2.49 18.87
N GLY A 130 -12.19 -2.83 18.29
CA GLY A 130 -13.04 -3.90 18.79
C GLY A 130 -12.43 -5.30 18.68
N ALA A 131 -11.46 -5.49 17.78
CA ALA A 131 -10.77 -6.77 17.55
C ALA A 131 -9.46 -6.94 18.35
N ILE A 132 -9.17 -6.06 19.31
CA ILE A 132 -7.92 -6.08 20.13
C ILE A 132 -6.64 -5.95 19.26
N MET A 133 -6.70 -5.21 18.17
CA MET A 133 -5.56 -4.94 17.31
C MET A 133 -5.06 -3.51 17.49
N ARG A 134 -3.74 -3.32 17.33
CA ARG A 134 -3.18 -1.97 17.18
C ARG A 134 -3.31 -1.54 15.72
N PHE A 135 -3.78 -0.32 15.51
CA PHE A 135 -3.99 0.24 14.19
C PHE A 135 -3.04 1.41 13.96
N TYR A 136 -2.31 1.36 12.86
CA TYR A 136 -1.49 2.46 12.36
C TYR A 136 -1.98 2.81 10.96
N VAL A 137 -2.30 4.08 10.73
CA VAL A 137 -2.59 4.59 9.39
C VAL A 137 -1.33 5.24 8.86
N GLU A 138 -0.75 4.62 7.87
CA GLU A 138 0.30 5.24 7.07
C GLU A 138 -0.27 5.47 5.67
N MET A 139 -0.40 6.73 5.27
CA MET A 139 -0.91 7.08 3.95
C MET A 139 0.26 7.22 2.98
N PHE A 140 0.39 6.29 2.07
CA PHE A 140 1.32 6.41 0.95
C PHE A 140 0.64 7.15 -0.20
N THR A 141 1.24 8.24 -0.62
CA THR A 141 0.89 8.90 -1.87
C THR A 141 1.81 8.34 -2.95
N ILE A 142 1.29 7.50 -3.82
CA ILE A 142 2.03 7.09 -5.01
C ILE A 142 2.04 8.29 -5.94
N ILE A 143 3.17 9.00 -5.98
CA ILE A 143 3.43 10.01 -6.99
C ILE A 143 3.96 9.25 -8.20
N SER A 144 3.12 9.00 -9.22
CA SER A 144 3.62 8.59 -10.51
C SER A 144 4.48 9.75 -11.06
N ARG A 145 5.78 9.55 -11.14
CA ARG A 145 6.62 10.45 -11.92
C ARG A 145 6.33 10.15 -13.40
N CYS A 146 5.80 11.16 -14.10
CA CYS A 146 5.84 11.23 -15.55
C CYS A 146 7.29 11.24 -16.03
#